data_5a2c1a849b781966e0aa2fb6d7066671
#
_entry.id   5a2c1a849b781966e0aa2fb6d7066671
#
_cell.length_a   1.000
_cell.length_b   1.000
_cell.length_c   1.000
_cell.angle_alpha   90.00
_cell.angle_beta   90.00
_cell.angle_gamma   90.00
#
_symmetry.space_group_name_H-M   'P 1'
#
loop_
_entity.id
_entity.type
_entity.pdbx_description
1 polymer ?
#
loop_
_entity_poly.entity_id
_entity_poly.type
_entity_poly.pdbx_seq_one_letter_code
_entity_poly.pdbx_strand_id
1 'polypeptide(L)' 'MSSMKWILVYTANYVVFVAELDANTRPLFNPDTYTMREFDTEAEMLQYIEDNDLEIVEVEDVD' A
#
# COMPACT_ATOMS: atom_id res chain seq x y z
N MET A 1 -10.40 6.72 -20.15
CA MET A 1 -10.78 5.99 -18.95
C MET A 1 -9.64 5.94 -17.97
N SER A 2 -9.89 6.37 -16.78
CA SER A 2 -8.86 6.33 -15.76
C SER A 2 -8.78 4.92 -15.18
N SER A 3 -7.56 4.47 -14.99
CA SER A 3 -7.28 3.15 -14.46
C SER A 3 -6.78 3.32 -13.04
N MET A 4 -7.57 2.93 -12.07
CA MET A 4 -7.19 3.05 -10.68
C MET A 4 -6.50 1.78 -10.22
N LYS A 5 -5.49 1.96 -9.41
CA LYS A 5 -4.73 0.85 -8.84
C LYS A 5 -4.62 1.06 -7.33
N TRP A 6 -4.55 -0.05 -6.62
CA TRP A 6 -4.31 -0.01 -5.18
C TRP A 6 -2.82 -0.06 -4.94
N ILE A 7 -2.31 0.96 -4.26
CA ILE A 7 -0.89 1.08 -3.99
C ILE A 7 -0.65 0.73 -2.53
N LEU A 8 0.26 -0.20 -2.32
CA LEU A 8 0.64 -0.65 -0.99
C LEU A 8 2.12 -0.35 -0.80
N VAL A 9 2.44 0.39 0.25
CA VAL A 9 3.83 0.68 0.61
C VAL A 9 4.08 0.11 2.00
N TYR A 10 5.10 -0.70 2.12
CA TYR A 10 5.41 -1.32 3.40
C TYR A 10 6.91 -1.38 3.60
N THR A 11 7.32 -1.54 4.84
CA THR A 11 8.72 -1.74 5.17
C THR A 11 8.79 -2.73 6.32
N ALA A 12 9.84 -3.55 6.34
CA ALA A 12 9.95 -4.62 7.32
C ALA A 12 8.71 -5.51 7.23
N ASN A 13 7.89 -5.56 8.27
CA ASN A 13 6.69 -6.38 8.27
C ASN A 13 5.44 -5.57 8.60
N TYR A 14 5.44 -4.27 8.28
CA TYR A 14 4.27 -3.46 8.55
C TYR A 14 3.98 -2.51 7.39
N VAL A 15 2.70 -2.18 7.25
CA VAL A 15 2.21 -1.33 6.18
C VAL A 15 2.34 0.13 6.58
N VAL A 16 2.88 0.92 5.66
CA VAL A 16 3.10 2.34 5.90
C VAL A 16 2.05 3.20 5.22
N PHE A 17 1.63 2.79 4.02
CA PHE A 17 0.75 3.61 3.20
C PHE A 17 -0.09 2.73 2.30
N VAL A 18 -1.37 3.04 2.21
CA VAL A 18 -2.30 2.35 1.32
C VAL A 18 -3.22 3.41 0.72
N ALA A 19 -3.39 3.37 -0.59
CA ALA A 19 -4.32 4.28 -1.25
C ALA A 19 -4.70 3.73 -2.62
N GLU A 20 -5.87 4.12 -3.07
CA GLU A 20 -6.29 3.84 -4.44
C GLU A 20 -5.94 5.06 -5.27
N LEU A 21 -5.05 4.88 -6.23
CA LEU A 21 -4.52 5.98 -7.01
C LEU A 21 -4.62 5.70 -8.49
N ASP A 22 -4.65 6.77 -9.26
CA ASP A 22 -4.58 6.68 -10.71
C ASP A 22 -3.21 6.14 -11.10
N ALA A 23 -3.17 5.40 -12.20
CA ALA A 23 -1.93 4.79 -12.67
C ALA A 23 -0.83 5.83 -12.92
N ASN A 24 -1.23 7.07 -13.20
CA ASN A 24 -0.28 8.15 -13.44
C ASN A 24 0.14 8.87 -12.16
N THR A 25 -0.49 8.55 -11.04
CA THR A 25 -0.21 9.19 -9.77
C THR A 25 0.45 8.17 -8.86
N ARG A 26 1.70 8.41 -8.50
CA ARG A 26 2.41 7.49 -7.62
C ARG A 26 3.05 8.27 -6.49
N PRO A 27 2.94 7.76 -5.27
CA PRO A 27 3.62 8.39 -4.15
C PRO A 27 5.13 8.23 -4.29
N LEU A 28 5.85 9.22 -3.80
CA LEU A 28 7.30 9.17 -3.82
C LEU A 28 7.80 8.61 -2.50
N PHE A 29 8.29 7.40 -2.55
CA PHE A 29 8.89 6.75 -1.39
C PHE A 29 10.27 6.26 -1.77
N ASN A 30 11.15 6.26 -0.80
CA ASN A 30 12.52 5.80 -1.00
C ASN A 30 12.51 4.29 -1.24
N PRO A 31 12.89 3.82 -2.44
CA PRO A 31 12.84 2.38 -2.73
C PRO A 31 13.84 1.55 -1.93
N ASP A 32 14.85 2.19 -1.35
CA ASP A 32 15.81 1.49 -0.51
C ASP A 32 15.24 1.19 0.88
N THR A 33 14.28 2.01 1.31
CA THR A 33 13.68 1.87 2.62
C THR A 33 12.33 1.17 2.56
N TYR A 34 11.55 1.47 1.54
CA TYR A 34 10.17 1.00 1.42
C TYR A 34 9.99 0.14 0.19
N THR A 35 9.09 -0.81 0.29
CA THR A 35 8.68 -1.63 -0.85
C THR A 35 7.29 -1.20 -1.28
N MET A 36 7.13 -0.94 -2.58
CA MET A 36 5.85 -0.51 -3.12
C MET A 36 5.31 -1.57 -4.05
N ARG A 37 4.02 -1.90 -3.90
CA ARG A 37 3.34 -2.87 -4.74
C ARG A 37 2.05 -2.27 -5.27
N GLU A 38 1.63 -2.74 -6.44
CA GLU A 38 0.40 -2.31 -7.08
C GLU A 38 -0.51 -3.50 -7.25
N PHE A 39 -1.80 -3.28 -7.06
CA PHE A 39 -2.81 -4.32 -7.20
C PHE A 39 -4.00 -3.76 -7.96
N ASP A 40 -4.67 -4.63 -8.71
CA ASP A 40 -5.84 -4.23 -9.48
C ASP A 40 -7.05 -4.02 -8.57
N THR A 41 -7.14 -4.77 -7.50
CA THR A 41 -8.27 -4.67 -6.59
C THR A 41 -7.80 -4.64 -5.15
N GLU A 42 -8.66 -4.11 -4.28
CA GLU A 42 -8.36 -4.09 -2.86
C GLU A 42 -8.24 -5.51 -2.30
N ALA A 43 -9.07 -6.41 -2.80
CA ALA A 43 -9.05 -7.79 -2.32
C ALA A 43 -7.69 -8.44 -2.55
N GLU A 44 -7.09 -8.17 -3.70
CA GLU A 44 -5.76 -8.71 -4.00
C GLU A 44 -4.72 -8.11 -3.07
N MET A 45 -4.85 -6.82 -2.78
CA MET A 45 -3.92 -6.15 -1.87
C MET A 45 -4.03 -6.74 -0.47
N LEU A 46 -5.25 -6.93 0.01
CA LEU A 46 -5.46 -7.48 1.34
C LEU A 46 -4.96 -8.91 1.43
N GLN A 47 -5.12 -9.68 0.36
CA GLN A 47 -4.61 -11.04 0.32
C GLN A 47 -3.08 -11.05 0.42
N TYR A 48 -2.43 -10.12 -0.26
CA TYR A 48 -0.99 -10.01 -0.20
C TYR A 48 -0.52 -9.67 1.22
N ILE A 49 -1.23 -8.76 1.86
CA ILE A 49 -0.91 -8.38 3.23
C ILE A 49 -1.01 -9.60 4.15
N GLU A 50 -2.04 -10.39 3.97
CA GLU A 50 -2.25 -11.58 4.80
C GLU A 50 -1.19 -12.63 4.49
N ASP A 51 -0.91 -12.87 3.21
CA ASP A 51 0.06 -13.88 2.80
C ASP A 51 1.46 -13.58 3.32
N ASN A 52 1.79 -12.31 3.44
CA ASN A 52 3.11 -11.90 3.88
C ASN A 52 3.14 -11.48 5.34
N ASP A 53 2.02 -11.69 6.02
CA ASP A 53 1.93 -11.42 7.46
C ASP A 53 2.33 -9.99 7.79
N LEU A 54 1.89 -9.05 6.97
CA LEU A 54 2.18 -7.65 7.18
C LEU A 54 1.21 -7.07 8.21
N GLU A 55 1.74 -6.25 9.10
CA GLU A 55 0.93 -5.64 10.13
C GLU A 55 0.42 -4.29 9.65
N ILE A 56 -0.87 -4.06 9.84
CA ILE A 56 -1.45 -2.77 9.49
C ILE A 56 -1.42 -1.91 10.74
N VAL A 57 -0.60 -0.86 10.67
CA VAL A 57 -0.49 0.07 11.78
C VAL A 57 -1.43 1.22 11.50
N GLU A 58 -2.52 1.28 12.24
CA GLU A 58 -3.45 2.38 12.11
C GLU A 58 -3.01 3.48 13.03
N VAL A 59 -2.66 4.61 12.44
CA VAL A 59 -2.39 5.78 13.23
C VAL A 59 -3.71 6.45 13.49
N GLU A 60 -4.22 6.26 14.68
CA GLU A 60 -5.43 6.94 15.06
C GLU A 60 -5.10 8.37 15.39
N ASP A 61 -5.77 9.23 14.69
CA ASP A 61 -5.63 10.63 14.95
C ASP A 61 -6.45 10.96 16.17
N VAL A 62 -5.82 10.94 17.31
CA VAL A 62 -6.51 11.24 18.55
C VAL A 62 -6.25 12.69 18.89
N ASP A 63 -7.30 13.42 18.94
CA ASP A 63 -7.22 14.80 19.38
C ASP A 63 -7.26 14.93 20.86
#